data_ffcadeedfb1f73d83aa3ce7092d7cd53
#
_entry.id   ffcadeedfb1f73d83aa3ce7092d7cd53
#
_cell.length_a   1.000
_cell.length_b   1.000
_cell.length_c   1.000
_cell.angle_alpha   90.00
_cell.angle_beta   90.00
_cell.angle_gamma   90.00
#
_symmetry.space_group_name_H-M   'P 1'
#
loop_
_entity.id
_entity.type
_entity.pdbx_description
1 polymer ?
#
loop_
_entity_poly.entity_id
_entity_poly.type
_entity_poly.pdbx_seq_one_letter_code
_entity_poly.pdbx_strand_id
1 'polypeptide(L)'
;MTKKILTSKIMVFILIIFAIYFPLTINMTKQTDRRTIVVAVGIDKNETDYTVSMQMIVPEANTSFKENLQVYSANGDNILQTIENLSIHTGKITGLGNLSAIVFGKEMAKQGIVETLDFFVRSKRINDNPTIITTNAKAKTLLEKVALIDNNFEYSVNSLAKLNRTSSNTGFSSVESFLSDYYSGTIASTVAQINQVPDDTEGISTKPQSSQSGDSSVPTVASAEEEGQNQQNENNVLSNDGDTSIFVGGKEVAVFNAQQMRGFGILTRASQRAVFTLKNVSDNFLNNADVVMSLKGKTLAREYTFKNGVPQVKNHVKLVVKIEQIRQENKNLDQMDGTYDYLTNEVKRLLKLQIANQISDSINLSKQFNADILKVQDMFYKFKHDQWNKYLKNLPDQTEAYKNIEFFTDIQISGNL
;
A
#
# COMPACT_ATOMS: atom_id res chain seq x y z
N MET A 1 -53.53 -24.81 -49.19
CA MET A 1 -53.83 -23.50 -48.55
C MET A 1 -53.34 -23.38 -47.12
N THR A 2 -53.28 -24.42 -46.33
CA THR A 2 -52.94 -24.43 -44.90
C THR A 2 -51.47 -24.11 -44.59
N LYS A 3 -50.46 -24.46 -45.41
CA LYS A 3 -49.02 -24.11 -45.19
C LYS A 3 -48.73 -22.64 -45.28
N LYS A 4 -49.38 -21.87 -46.18
CA LYS A 4 -49.18 -20.44 -46.31
C LYS A 4 -49.72 -19.61 -45.14
N ILE A 5 -50.77 -20.08 -44.50
CA ILE A 5 -51.39 -19.45 -43.32
C ILE A 5 -50.54 -19.69 -42.06
N LEU A 6 -49.91 -20.85 -41.95
CA LEU A 6 -49.05 -21.19 -40.81
C LEU A 6 -47.73 -20.39 -40.85
N THR A 7 -47.10 -20.24 -42.01
CA THR A 7 -45.90 -19.42 -42.19
C THR A 7 -46.16 -17.93 -41.90
N SER A 8 -47.33 -17.42 -42.28
CA SER A 8 -47.71 -16.02 -42.01
C SER A 8 -47.90 -15.77 -40.50
N LYS A 9 -48.48 -16.69 -39.73
CA LYS A 9 -48.65 -16.56 -38.30
C LYS A 9 -47.32 -16.64 -37.56
N ILE A 10 -46.39 -17.48 -37.98
CA ILE A 10 -45.03 -17.60 -37.41
C ILE A 10 -44.26 -16.30 -37.67
N MET A 11 -44.36 -15.73 -38.87
CA MET A 11 -43.70 -14.47 -39.24
C MET A 11 -44.19 -13.29 -38.40
N VAL A 12 -45.49 -13.21 -38.14
CA VAL A 12 -46.08 -12.18 -37.26
C VAL A 12 -45.59 -12.34 -35.83
N PHE A 13 -45.49 -13.59 -35.33
CA PHE A 13 -45.01 -13.83 -33.96
C PHE A 13 -43.53 -13.43 -33.79
N ILE A 14 -42.70 -13.73 -34.80
CA ILE A 14 -41.26 -13.32 -34.80
C ILE A 14 -41.17 -11.77 -34.83
N LEU A 15 -42.03 -11.08 -35.61
CA LEU A 15 -42.04 -9.62 -35.66
C LEU A 15 -42.47 -8.98 -34.34
N ILE A 16 -43.42 -9.59 -33.62
CA ILE A 16 -43.85 -9.15 -32.30
C ILE A 16 -42.69 -9.34 -31.28
N ILE A 17 -42.00 -10.49 -31.29
CA ILE A 17 -40.83 -10.70 -30.41
C ILE A 17 -39.74 -9.68 -30.72
N PHE A 18 -39.45 -9.41 -31.99
CA PHE A 18 -38.45 -8.45 -32.39
C PHE A 18 -38.84 -6.99 -31.98
N ALA A 19 -40.12 -6.63 -32.12
CA ALA A 19 -40.63 -5.30 -31.71
C ALA A 19 -40.58 -5.11 -30.18
N ILE A 20 -40.66 -6.16 -29.37
CA ILE A 20 -40.55 -6.09 -27.92
C ILE A 20 -39.06 -6.11 -27.51
N TYR A 21 -38.24 -6.93 -28.13
CA TYR A 21 -36.83 -7.11 -27.77
C TYR A 21 -35.94 -5.95 -28.22
N PHE A 22 -36.22 -5.37 -29.38
CA PHE A 22 -35.43 -4.29 -29.98
C PHE A 22 -35.38 -2.99 -29.11
N PRO A 23 -36.48 -2.46 -28.56
CA PRO A 23 -36.41 -1.28 -27.69
C PRO A 23 -35.78 -1.58 -26.33
N LEU A 24 -35.81 -2.81 -25.83
CA LEU A 24 -35.12 -3.21 -24.59
C LEU A 24 -33.61 -3.19 -24.76
N THR A 25 -33.09 -3.64 -25.90
CA THR A 25 -31.62 -3.63 -26.17
C THR A 25 -31.09 -2.22 -26.39
N ILE A 26 -31.86 -1.33 -27.08
CA ILE A 26 -31.44 0.08 -27.32
C ILE A 26 -31.37 0.88 -26.00
N ASN A 27 -32.28 0.63 -25.07
CA ASN A 27 -32.26 1.34 -23.79
C ASN A 27 -31.11 0.86 -22.89
N MET A 28 -30.66 -0.39 -22.99
CA MET A 28 -29.49 -0.88 -22.25
C MET A 28 -28.18 -0.28 -22.77
N THR A 29 -28.00 -0.11 -24.08
CA THR A 29 -26.80 0.48 -24.65
C THR A 29 -26.61 1.96 -24.28
N LYS A 30 -27.70 2.75 -24.21
CA LYS A 30 -27.63 4.16 -23.79
C LYS A 30 -27.24 4.38 -22.33
N GLN A 31 -27.46 3.41 -21.44
CA GLN A 31 -27.04 3.51 -20.04
C GLN A 31 -25.55 3.22 -19.84
N THR A 32 -24.91 2.50 -20.74
CA THR A 32 -23.51 2.13 -20.64
C THR A 32 -22.58 3.33 -20.88
N ASP A 33 -22.94 4.23 -21.78
CA ASP A 33 -22.15 5.42 -22.12
C ASP A 33 -22.08 6.48 -21.01
N ARG A 34 -22.96 6.40 -20.01
CA ARG A 34 -22.99 7.33 -18.87
C ARG A 34 -22.27 6.80 -17.63
N ARG A 35 -21.85 5.55 -17.61
CA ARG A 35 -21.16 4.94 -16.48
C ARG A 35 -19.67 5.22 -16.57
N THR A 36 -19.12 5.83 -15.53
CA THR A 36 -17.70 6.08 -15.42
C THR A 36 -17.08 5.06 -14.48
N ILE A 37 -15.91 4.57 -14.80
CA ILE A 37 -15.16 3.66 -13.97
C ILE A 37 -14.34 4.48 -12.99
N VAL A 38 -14.68 4.40 -11.69
CA VAL A 38 -13.91 5.01 -10.62
C VAL A 38 -12.89 4.00 -10.12
N VAL A 39 -11.62 4.37 -10.12
CA VAL A 39 -10.50 3.50 -9.72
C VAL A 39 -9.94 3.83 -8.34
N ALA A 40 -9.98 5.10 -7.95
CA ALA A 40 -9.58 5.55 -6.62
C ALA A 40 -10.49 6.68 -6.14
N VAL A 41 -10.68 6.74 -4.81
CA VAL A 41 -11.41 7.81 -4.14
C VAL A 41 -10.50 8.44 -3.09
N GLY A 42 -10.35 9.76 -3.14
CA GLY A 42 -9.66 10.55 -2.13
C GLY A 42 -10.69 11.24 -1.22
N ILE A 43 -10.43 11.23 0.07
CA ILE A 43 -11.30 11.83 1.07
C ILE A 43 -10.49 12.74 1.97
N ASP A 44 -10.83 14.01 1.90
CA ASP A 44 -10.31 15.05 2.75
C ASP A 44 -11.44 15.57 3.65
N LYS A 45 -11.09 15.99 4.85
CA LYS A 45 -12.01 16.66 5.76
C LYS A 45 -11.45 18.01 6.12
N ASN A 46 -12.25 19.03 5.91
CA ASN A 46 -12.05 20.35 6.49
C ASN A 46 -12.76 20.38 7.86
N GLU A 47 -12.86 21.53 8.51
CA GLU A 47 -13.48 21.63 9.85
C GLU A 47 -14.91 21.06 9.89
N THR A 48 -15.74 21.37 8.89
CA THR A 48 -17.14 20.97 8.81
C THR A 48 -17.44 20.04 7.63
N ASP A 49 -16.75 20.20 6.51
CA ASP A 49 -17.14 19.63 5.24
C ASP A 49 -16.17 18.54 4.78
N TYR A 50 -16.68 17.62 3.97
CA TYR A 50 -15.89 16.62 3.25
C TYR A 50 -15.61 17.10 1.84
N THR A 51 -14.38 16.90 1.38
CA THR A 51 -14.02 16.93 -0.04
C THR A 51 -13.82 15.50 -0.51
N VAL A 52 -14.65 15.06 -1.44
CA VAL A 52 -14.49 13.76 -2.11
C VAL A 52 -13.93 14.00 -3.50
N SER A 53 -12.81 13.35 -3.79
CA SER A 53 -12.13 13.39 -5.09
C SER A 53 -12.15 12.01 -5.70
N MET A 54 -12.53 11.88 -6.96
CA MET A 54 -12.60 10.59 -7.64
C MET A 54 -11.68 10.58 -8.86
N GLN A 55 -10.81 9.62 -8.91
CA GLN A 55 -9.99 9.31 -10.08
C GLN A 55 -10.80 8.38 -10.99
N MET A 56 -11.09 8.86 -12.19
CA MET A 56 -11.97 8.20 -13.14
C MET A 56 -11.25 7.94 -14.46
N ILE A 57 -11.53 6.78 -15.07
CA ILE A 57 -11.15 6.50 -16.45
C ILE A 57 -12.19 7.12 -17.37
N VAL A 58 -11.75 8.03 -18.24
CA VAL A 58 -12.57 8.67 -19.25
C VAL A 58 -12.16 8.15 -20.63
N PRO A 59 -12.97 7.28 -21.26
CA PRO A 59 -12.68 6.80 -22.61
C PRO A 59 -12.73 7.96 -23.61
N GLU A 60 -11.68 8.20 -24.38
CA GLU A 60 -11.69 9.13 -25.51
C GLU A 60 -12.13 8.41 -26.80
N ALA A 61 -13.09 9.02 -27.50
CA ALA A 61 -13.75 8.40 -28.66
C ALA A 61 -12.85 8.18 -29.90
N ASN A 62 -11.65 8.76 -29.96
CA ASN A 62 -10.83 8.81 -31.20
C ASN A 62 -9.34 8.44 -31.04
N THR A 63 -8.89 7.98 -29.91
CA THR A 63 -7.49 7.56 -29.73
C THR A 63 -7.41 6.12 -29.26
N SER A 64 -6.62 5.31 -29.98
CA SER A 64 -6.32 3.94 -29.60
C SER A 64 -5.91 3.83 -28.14
N PHE A 65 -6.81 3.34 -27.29
CA PHE A 65 -6.63 2.80 -25.94
C PHE A 65 -5.69 3.57 -24.97
N LYS A 66 -5.57 4.90 -25.07
CA LYS A 66 -5.00 5.69 -23.99
C LYS A 66 -6.10 5.99 -22.98
N GLU A 67 -6.13 5.24 -21.91
CA GLU A 67 -7.00 5.52 -20.78
C GLU A 67 -6.53 6.80 -20.10
N ASN A 68 -7.29 7.88 -20.25
CA ASN A 68 -7.01 9.14 -19.55
C ASN A 68 -7.63 9.08 -18.17
N LEU A 69 -6.78 9.09 -17.15
CA LEU A 69 -7.20 9.25 -15.76
C LEU A 69 -7.48 10.72 -15.47
N GLN A 70 -8.69 11.04 -15.06
CA GLN A 70 -9.10 12.39 -14.67
C GLN A 70 -9.56 12.38 -13.22
N VAL A 71 -9.29 13.47 -12.51
CA VAL A 71 -9.72 13.66 -11.12
C VAL A 71 -10.82 14.71 -11.05
N TYR A 72 -11.95 14.32 -10.51
CA TYR A 72 -13.08 15.21 -10.24
C TYR A 72 -13.30 15.30 -8.75
N SER A 73 -13.64 16.49 -8.25
CA SER A 73 -13.85 16.73 -6.81
C SER A 73 -15.13 17.49 -6.57
N ALA A 74 -15.77 17.21 -5.44
CA ALA A 74 -16.91 17.95 -4.92
C ALA A 74 -16.81 18.10 -3.40
N ASN A 75 -17.47 19.08 -2.86
CA ASN A 75 -17.60 19.32 -1.43
C ASN A 75 -19.02 19.06 -0.95
N GLY A 76 -19.19 18.69 0.31
CA GLY A 76 -20.49 18.50 0.94
C GLY A 76 -20.39 18.13 2.41
N ASP A 77 -21.51 18.22 3.10
CA ASP A 77 -21.59 17.98 4.55
C ASP A 77 -21.45 16.50 4.92
N ASN A 78 -21.70 15.61 3.98
CA ASN A 78 -21.53 14.17 4.13
C ASN A 78 -21.10 13.50 2.83
N ILE A 79 -20.53 12.31 2.95
CA ILE A 79 -19.91 11.60 1.82
C ILE A 79 -20.91 11.22 0.74
N LEU A 80 -22.11 10.75 1.13
CA LEU A 80 -23.14 10.37 0.16
C LEU A 80 -23.56 11.54 -0.71
N GLN A 81 -23.92 12.67 -0.08
CA GLN A 81 -24.32 13.88 -0.78
C GLN A 81 -23.19 14.41 -1.67
N THR A 82 -21.94 14.35 -1.19
CA THR A 82 -20.80 14.79 -1.95
C THR A 82 -20.60 13.94 -3.21
N ILE A 83 -20.78 12.62 -3.14
CA ILE A 83 -20.73 11.71 -4.28
C ILE A 83 -21.89 11.99 -5.26
N GLU A 84 -23.08 12.26 -4.74
CA GLU A 84 -24.24 12.62 -5.58
C GLU A 84 -24.03 13.97 -6.29
N ASN A 85 -23.54 14.97 -5.56
CA ASN A 85 -23.16 16.27 -6.14
C ASN A 85 -22.13 16.10 -7.26
N LEU A 86 -21.12 15.26 -7.05
CA LEU A 86 -20.10 14.96 -8.07
C LEU A 86 -20.73 14.31 -9.31
N SER A 87 -21.67 13.39 -9.13
CA SER A 87 -22.41 12.77 -10.23
C SER A 87 -23.25 13.80 -11.02
N ILE A 88 -23.89 14.73 -10.32
CA ILE A 88 -24.66 15.81 -10.95
C ILE A 88 -23.75 16.75 -11.75
N HIS A 89 -22.65 17.19 -11.15
CA HIS A 89 -21.70 18.13 -11.81
C HIS A 89 -21.01 17.52 -13.03
N THR A 90 -20.68 16.24 -12.98
CA THR A 90 -20.01 15.54 -14.09
C THR A 90 -21.00 15.03 -15.15
N GLY A 91 -22.29 14.98 -14.86
CA GLY A 91 -23.31 14.35 -15.70
C GLY A 91 -23.13 12.84 -15.88
N LYS A 92 -22.28 12.21 -15.04
CA LYS A 92 -21.91 10.81 -15.13
C LYS A 92 -22.37 10.04 -13.90
N ILE A 93 -22.80 8.80 -14.09
CA ILE A 93 -23.13 7.90 -12.99
C ILE A 93 -21.82 7.29 -12.48
N THR A 94 -21.45 7.64 -11.24
CA THR A 94 -20.22 7.14 -10.60
C THR A 94 -20.39 5.66 -10.19
N GLY A 95 -19.70 4.80 -10.92
CA GLY A 95 -19.66 3.37 -10.61
C GLY A 95 -18.45 3.04 -9.72
N LEU A 96 -18.70 2.73 -8.43
CA LEU A 96 -17.64 2.35 -7.47
C LEU A 96 -17.31 0.85 -7.50
N GLY A 97 -17.88 0.08 -8.44
CA GLY A 97 -17.67 -1.37 -8.51
C GLY A 97 -16.23 -1.80 -8.78
N ASN A 98 -15.42 -0.92 -9.37
CA ASN A 98 -14.01 -1.16 -9.69
C ASN A 98 -13.06 -0.37 -8.77
N LEU A 99 -13.57 0.12 -7.64
CA LEU A 99 -12.77 0.88 -6.68
C LEU A 99 -11.65 0.01 -6.11
N SER A 100 -10.41 0.40 -6.36
CA SER A 100 -9.22 -0.37 -5.95
C SER A 100 -8.49 0.27 -4.78
N ALA A 101 -8.65 1.58 -4.56
CA ALA A 101 -8.00 2.30 -3.47
C ALA A 101 -8.89 3.41 -2.89
N ILE A 102 -8.79 3.59 -1.57
CA ILE A 102 -9.35 4.73 -0.85
C ILE A 102 -8.19 5.47 -0.19
N VAL A 103 -8.05 6.74 -0.53
CA VAL A 103 -6.97 7.61 -0.04
C VAL A 103 -7.53 8.58 1.00
N PHE A 104 -6.94 8.63 2.16
CA PHE A 104 -7.29 9.59 3.21
C PHE A 104 -6.23 10.67 3.34
N GLY A 105 -6.66 11.93 3.27
CA GLY A 105 -5.79 13.07 3.56
C GLY A 105 -5.44 13.13 5.04
N LYS A 106 -4.37 13.87 5.35
CA LYS A 106 -3.78 13.97 6.70
C LYS A 106 -4.79 14.29 7.81
N GLU A 107 -5.61 15.30 7.61
CA GLU A 107 -6.55 15.73 8.65
C GLU A 107 -7.68 14.71 8.86
N MET A 108 -8.13 14.07 7.76
CA MET A 108 -9.11 13.00 7.83
C MET A 108 -8.57 11.78 8.59
N ALA A 109 -7.32 11.37 8.33
CA ALA A 109 -6.67 10.26 9.02
C ALA A 109 -6.58 10.49 10.53
N LYS A 110 -6.26 11.72 10.96
CA LYS A 110 -6.19 12.10 12.39
C LYS A 110 -7.55 12.16 13.07
N GLN A 111 -8.58 12.65 12.38
CA GLN A 111 -9.91 12.74 12.95
C GLN A 111 -10.59 11.39 13.08
N GLY A 112 -10.28 10.44 12.20
CA GLY A 112 -10.79 9.06 12.17
C GLY A 112 -11.48 8.72 10.86
N ILE A 113 -11.23 7.49 10.39
CA ILE A 113 -11.65 7.03 9.06
C ILE A 113 -12.77 5.97 9.09
N VAL A 114 -13.14 5.48 10.28
CA VAL A 114 -14.05 4.34 10.44
C VAL A 114 -15.44 4.61 9.88
N GLU A 115 -16.04 5.77 10.21
CA GLU A 115 -17.38 6.13 9.72
C GLU A 115 -17.42 6.17 8.19
N THR A 116 -16.35 6.68 7.58
CA THR A 116 -16.22 6.73 6.13
C THR A 116 -16.10 5.34 5.53
N LEU A 117 -15.29 4.46 6.13
CA LEU A 117 -15.15 3.08 5.68
C LEU A 117 -16.46 2.30 5.84
N ASP A 118 -17.17 2.50 6.95
CA ASP A 118 -18.48 1.89 7.20
C ASP A 118 -19.52 2.32 6.13
N PHE A 119 -19.51 3.58 5.70
CA PHE A 119 -20.32 4.05 4.58
C PHE A 119 -20.06 3.24 3.30
N PHE A 120 -18.79 3.03 2.91
CA PHE A 120 -18.46 2.29 1.71
C PHE A 120 -18.93 0.82 1.79
N VAL A 121 -18.71 0.16 2.92
CA VAL A 121 -19.14 -1.23 3.13
C VAL A 121 -20.67 -1.37 3.13
N ARG A 122 -21.39 -0.50 3.85
CA ARG A 122 -22.85 -0.54 3.93
C ARG A 122 -23.54 -0.19 2.62
N SER A 123 -22.96 0.71 1.85
CA SER A 123 -23.55 1.14 0.58
C SER A 123 -23.61 0.04 -0.47
N LYS A 124 -22.87 -1.07 -0.28
CA LYS A 124 -22.71 -2.18 -1.25
C LYS A 124 -22.35 -1.71 -2.66
N ARG A 125 -21.73 -0.52 -2.75
CA ARG A 125 -21.34 0.09 -4.03
C ARG A 125 -19.97 -0.39 -4.49
N ILE A 126 -19.16 -0.93 -3.58
CA ILE A 126 -17.85 -1.50 -3.86
C ILE A 126 -17.97 -3.02 -3.96
N ASN A 127 -17.41 -3.62 -5.02
CA ASN A 127 -17.42 -5.07 -5.21
C ASN A 127 -16.16 -5.73 -4.68
N ASP A 128 -15.03 -5.01 -4.68
CA ASP A 128 -13.74 -5.49 -4.23
C ASP A 128 -13.40 -4.94 -2.84
N ASN A 129 -12.37 -5.50 -2.25
CA ASN A 129 -11.82 -5.06 -0.97
C ASN A 129 -10.69 -4.03 -1.22
N PRO A 130 -11.01 -2.73 -1.39
CA PRO A 130 -10.02 -1.73 -1.78
C PRO A 130 -8.94 -1.55 -0.72
N THR A 131 -7.77 -1.17 -1.19
CA THR A 131 -6.63 -0.83 -0.33
C THR A 131 -6.84 0.54 0.28
N ILE A 132 -6.54 0.67 1.57
CA ILE A 132 -6.49 1.96 2.26
C ILE A 132 -5.10 2.56 2.13
N ILE A 133 -5.04 3.84 1.84
CA ILE A 133 -3.81 4.62 1.70
C ILE A 133 -3.99 5.94 2.46
N THR A 134 -2.93 6.45 3.06
CA THR A 134 -2.90 7.79 3.64
C THR A 134 -1.87 8.66 2.93
N THR A 135 -1.96 9.95 3.13
CA THR A 135 -0.96 10.93 2.66
C THR A 135 -0.72 12.01 3.72
N ASN A 136 0.47 12.58 3.72
CA ASN A 136 0.81 13.71 4.59
C ASN A 136 0.22 15.06 4.14
N ALA A 137 -0.47 15.06 3.00
CA ALA A 137 -1.11 16.23 2.39
C ALA A 137 -2.63 15.99 2.21
N LYS A 138 -3.24 16.64 1.22
CA LYS A 138 -4.62 16.37 0.80
C LYS A 138 -4.67 15.17 -0.13
N ALA A 139 -5.66 14.30 0.05
CA ALA A 139 -5.90 13.16 -0.83
C ALA A 139 -6.17 13.61 -2.28
N LYS A 140 -6.92 14.69 -2.46
CA LYS A 140 -7.13 15.32 -3.77
C LYS A 140 -5.83 15.57 -4.51
N THR A 141 -4.88 16.24 -3.85
CA THR A 141 -3.60 16.61 -4.47
C THR A 141 -2.77 15.38 -4.85
N LEU A 142 -2.80 14.33 -4.01
CA LEU A 142 -2.14 13.06 -4.35
C LEU A 142 -2.74 12.44 -5.61
N LEU A 143 -4.08 12.34 -5.71
CA LEU A 143 -4.74 11.76 -6.88
C LEU A 143 -4.47 12.57 -8.15
N GLU A 144 -4.47 13.90 -8.08
CA GLU A 144 -4.15 14.79 -9.21
C GLU A 144 -2.71 14.58 -9.69
N LYS A 145 -1.73 14.52 -8.77
CA LYS A 145 -0.32 14.27 -9.13
C LYS A 145 -0.12 12.89 -9.74
N VAL A 146 -0.75 11.84 -9.20
CA VAL A 146 -0.67 10.49 -9.77
C VAL A 146 -1.23 10.45 -11.20
N ALA A 147 -2.33 11.16 -11.46
CA ALA A 147 -2.91 11.24 -12.80
C ALA A 147 -2.00 11.95 -13.81
N LEU A 148 -1.17 12.89 -13.36
CA LEU A 148 -0.21 13.62 -14.20
C LEU A 148 1.05 12.80 -14.52
N ILE A 149 1.51 11.95 -13.61
CA ILE A 149 2.76 11.17 -13.78
C ILE A 149 2.59 10.09 -14.83
N ASP A 150 1.41 9.50 -14.89
CA ASP A 150 1.19 8.42 -15.86
C ASP A 150 -0.28 8.34 -16.29
N ASN A 151 -0.50 8.50 -17.57
CA ASN A 151 -1.79 8.26 -18.21
C ASN A 151 -2.11 6.74 -18.29
N ASN A 152 -1.30 5.90 -17.66
CA ASN A 152 -1.43 4.45 -17.72
C ASN A 152 -2.07 3.92 -16.41
N PHE A 153 -3.17 3.20 -16.54
CA PHE A 153 -3.90 2.57 -15.45
C PHE A 153 -3.03 1.68 -14.55
N GLU A 154 -1.91 1.15 -15.09
CA GLU A 154 -1.00 0.28 -14.36
C GLU A 154 -0.25 0.99 -13.22
N TYR A 155 -0.07 2.31 -13.28
CA TYR A 155 0.59 3.13 -12.25
C TYR A 155 -0.37 3.87 -11.32
N SER A 156 -1.56 3.34 -11.18
CA SER A 156 -2.53 3.87 -10.21
C SER A 156 -1.97 3.82 -8.77
N VAL A 157 -2.50 4.67 -7.90
CA VAL A 157 -2.21 4.67 -6.46
C VAL A 157 -2.27 3.26 -5.85
N ASN A 158 -3.15 2.40 -6.35
CA ASN A 158 -3.27 1.00 -5.95
C ASN A 158 -2.04 0.16 -6.32
N SER A 159 -1.42 0.39 -7.47
CA SER A 159 -0.19 -0.32 -7.88
C SER A 159 0.96 0.02 -6.95
N LEU A 160 1.12 1.29 -6.56
CA LEU A 160 2.10 1.72 -5.55
C LEU A 160 1.86 1.02 -4.21
N ALA A 161 0.61 0.96 -3.74
CA ALA A 161 0.26 0.27 -2.52
C ALA A 161 0.50 -1.25 -2.58
N LYS A 162 0.22 -1.89 -3.72
CA LYS A 162 0.50 -3.33 -3.93
C LYS A 162 2.00 -3.64 -3.93
N LEU A 163 2.83 -2.80 -4.53
CA LEU A 163 4.28 -2.95 -4.48
C LEU A 163 4.78 -2.90 -3.04
N ASN A 164 4.23 -2.02 -2.22
CA ASN A 164 4.56 -1.93 -0.81
C ASN A 164 4.18 -3.16 0.00
N ARG A 165 3.11 -3.86 -0.36
CA ARG A 165 2.69 -5.10 0.30
C ARG A 165 3.77 -6.18 0.27
N THR A 166 4.61 -6.22 -0.76
CA THR A 166 5.72 -7.18 -0.87
C THR A 166 6.98 -6.74 -0.13
N SER A 167 7.05 -5.46 0.25
CA SER A 167 8.14 -4.89 1.04
C SER A 167 7.97 -5.23 2.51
N SER A 168 9.09 -5.49 3.20
CA SER A 168 9.09 -5.68 4.66
C SER A 168 8.91 -4.38 5.45
N ASN A 169 8.94 -3.25 4.78
CA ASN A 169 9.19 -1.95 5.39
C ASN A 169 7.93 -1.08 5.47
N THR A 170 6.79 -1.54 4.94
CA THR A 170 5.59 -0.72 4.84
C THR A 170 4.37 -1.49 5.33
N GLY A 171 3.48 -0.80 6.04
CA GLY A 171 2.17 -1.32 6.42
C GLY A 171 1.25 -1.48 5.22
N PHE A 172 0.25 -2.33 5.38
CA PHE A 172 -0.79 -2.54 4.37
C PHE A 172 -2.09 -2.91 5.06
N SER A 173 -3.17 -2.25 4.69
CA SER A 173 -4.53 -2.66 5.07
C SER A 173 -5.50 -2.49 3.92
N SER A 174 -6.40 -3.45 3.79
CA SER A 174 -7.62 -3.28 3.02
C SER A 174 -8.74 -2.82 3.94
N VAL A 175 -9.86 -2.40 3.36
CA VAL A 175 -11.04 -1.96 4.14
C VAL A 175 -11.49 -3.05 5.11
N GLU A 176 -11.59 -4.29 4.64
CA GLU A 176 -12.01 -5.44 5.47
C GLU A 176 -11.04 -5.69 6.63
N SER A 177 -9.72 -5.74 6.34
CA SER A 177 -8.72 -6.00 7.37
C SER A 177 -8.68 -4.88 8.41
N PHE A 178 -8.80 -3.62 7.98
CA PHE A 178 -8.81 -2.47 8.87
C PHE A 178 -10.02 -2.47 9.81
N LEU A 179 -11.21 -2.71 9.28
CA LEU A 179 -12.43 -2.78 10.09
C LEU A 179 -12.43 -3.99 11.02
N SER A 180 -11.92 -5.13 10.57
CA SER A 180 -11.72 -6.31 11.44
C SER A 180 -10.81 -5.98 12.62
N ASP A 181 -9.71 -5.29 12.40
CA ASP A 181 -8.78 -4.85 13.45
C ASP A 181 -9.46 -3.84 14.39
N TYR A 182 -10.19 -2.88 13.84
CA TYR A 182 -10.93 -1.89 14.63
C TYR A 182 -11.98 -2.53 15.56
N TYR A 183 -12.80 -3.44 15.02
CA TYR A 183 -13.86 -4.10 15.82
C TYR A 183 -13.32 -5.13 16.81
N SER A 184 -12.09 -5.60 16.66
CA SER A 184 -11.45 -6.42 17.69
C SER A 184 -11.06 -5.62 18.94
N GLY A 185 -11.00 -4.29 18.84
CA GLY A 185 -10.86 -3.34 19.96
C GLY A 185 -9.47 -3.22 20.57
N THR A 186 -8.55 -4.14 20.26
CA THR A 186 -7.23 -4.20 20.90
C THR A 186 -6.07 -4.05 19.93
N ILE A 187 -6.36 -3.96 18.62
CA ILE A 187 -5.37 -4.08 17.55
C ILE A 187 -5.15 -2.72 16.90
N ALA A 188 -3.89 -2.40 16.65
CA ALA A 188 -3.53 -1.28 15.81
C ALA A 188 -3.48 -1.73 14.34
N SER A 189 -4.04 -0.92 13.45
CA SER A 189 -3.93 -1.12 12.00
C SER A 189 -2.76 -0.35 11.44
N THR A 190 -2.14 -0.90 10.39
CA THR A 190 -1.02 -0.27 9.66
C THR A 190 -1.45 0.01 8.23
N VAL A 191 -1.31 1.25 7.79
CA VAL A 191 -1.72 1.73 6.47
C VAL A 191 -0.54 2.35 5.75
N ALA A 192 -0.32 2.00 4.48
CA ALA A 192 0.72 2.63 3.68
C ALA A 192 0.49 4.13 3.55
N GLN A 193 1.52 4.94 3.79
CA GLN A 193 1.49 6.36 3.53
C GLN A 193 2.29 6.67 2.27
N ILE A 194 1.67 7.37 1.32
CA ILE A 194 2.30 7.86 0.10
C ILE A 194 2.40 9.37 0.20
N ASN A 195 3.61 9.87 0.17
CA ASN A 195 3.90 11.28 0.34
C ASN A 195 4.26 11.94 -0.99
N GLN A 196 4.03 13.25 -1.05
CA GLN A 196 4.55 14.09 -2.11
C GLN A 196 5.95 14.53 -1.70
N VAL A 197 6.91 14.41 -2.60
CA VAL A 197 8.24 15.00 -2.38
C VAL A 197 8.11 16.50 -2.59
N PRO A 198 8.61 17.35 -1.67
CA PRO A 198 8.74 18.78 -1.92
C PRO A 198 9.63 19.04 -3.14
N ASP A 199 9.31 20.05 -3.93
CA ASP A 199 10.01 20.38 -5.18
C ASP A 199 11.52 20.71 -5.00
N ASP A 200 11.98 20.92 -3.76
CA ASP A 200 13.36 21.35 -3.42
C ASP A 200 14.33 20.17 -3.19
N THR A 201 13.89 18.93 -3.24
CA THR A 201 14.81 17.79 -3.18
C THR A 201 15.24 17.44 -4.59
N GLU A 202 16.54 17.62 -4.90
CA GLU A 202 17.16 17.08 -6.12
C GLU A 202 16.84 15.59 -6.23
N GLY A 203 15.79 15.31 -7.00
CA GLY A 203 15.18 13.99 -7.07
C GLY A 203 16.12 13.00 -7.75
N ILE A 204 16.17 11.81 -7.22
CA ILE A 204 16.69 10.65 -7.93
C ILE A 204 15.86 10.49 -9.21
N SER A 205 16.39 11.01 -10.31
CA SER A 205 15.81 10.87 -11.65
C SER A 205 15.92 9.40 -12.06
N THR A 206 14.87 8.64 -11.89
CA THR A 206 14.74 7.32 -12.53
C THR A 206 14.21 7.51 -13.95
N LYS A 207 14.97 8.18 -14.82
CA LYS A 207 14.79 7.99 -16.25
C LYS A 207 15.40 6.63 -16.61
N PRO A 208 14.68 5.73 -17.28
CA PRO A 208 15.30 4.58 -17.92
C PRO A 208 16.29 5.12 -18.93
N GLN A 209 17.57 4.86 -18.74
CA GLN A 209 18.59 5.14 -19.71
C GLN A 209 18.35 4.21 -20.90
N SER A 210 17.71 4.72 -21.95
CA SER A 210 17.69 4.04 -23.24
C SER A 210 19.14 3.99 -23.73
N SER A 211 19.69 2.80 -23.76
CA SER A 211 20.97 2.49 -24.40
C SER A 211 20.84 2.80 -25.90
N GLN A 212 21.32 3.95 -26.31
CA GLN A 212 21.64 4.22 -27.72
C GLN A 212 23.02 3.63 -28.00
N SER A 213 23.01 2.54 -28.73
CA SER A 213 24.19 2.09 -29.47
C SER A 213 24.20 2.78 -30.82
N GLY A 214 25.28 3.50 -31.06
CA GLY A 214 26.10 3.65 -32.26
C GLY A 214 25.52 4.07 -33.60
N ASP A 215 26.01 5.22 -33.97
CA ASP A 215 26.77 5.50 -35.25
C ASP A 215 26.00 6.04 -36.45
N SER A 216 26.67 7.04 -36.99
CA SER A 216 26.72 7.61 -38.34
C SER A 216 25.92 8.87 -38.64
N SER A 217 26.65 9.95 -38.57
CA SER A 217 26.89 11.11 -39.47
C SER A 217 25.89 11.42 -40.58
N VAL A 218 25.67 12.75 -40.70
CA VAL A 218 25.71 13.68 -41.84
C VAL A 218 24.43 14.57 -41.93
N PRO A 219 24.49 15.83 -42.51
CA PRO A 219 24.14 17.05 -41.79
C PRO A 219 23.00 17.86 -42.42
N THR A 220 22.61 18.88 -41.66
CA THR A 220 22.13 20.22 -42.07
C THR A 220 20.95 20.36 -43.05
N VAL A 221 19.88 21.00 -42.61
CA VAL A 221 19.38 22.28 -43.15
C VAL A 221 18.44 22.95 -42.13
N ALA A 222 18.54 24.27 -42.08
CA ALA A 222 17.96 25.20 -41.14
C ALA A 222 16.47 25.48 -41.39
N SER A 223 15.89 26.08 -40.34
CA SER A 223 14.79 27.04 -40.28
C SER A 223 13.36 26.49 -40.22
N ALA A 224 12.79 26.64 -39.04
CA ALA A 224 11.54 27.39 -38.81
C ALA A 224 11.34 27.55 -37.29
N GLU A 225 11.26 28.80 -36.89
CA GLU A 225 10.87 29.21 -35.52
C GLU A 225 9.41 28.81 -35.33
N GLU A 226 9.15 27.91 -34.38
CA GLU A 226 7.87 27.79 -33.72
C GLU A 226 8.09 28.01 -32.24
N GLU A 227 7.48 29.07 -31.74
CA GLU A 227 7.33 29.37 -30.32
C GLU A 227 6.58 28.21 -29.64
N GLY A 228 7.32 27.21 -29.21
CA GLY A 228 6.83 26.16 -28.32
C GLY A 228 6.82 26.67 -26.88
N GLN A 229 5.63 26.86 -26.33
CA GLN A 229 5.40 27.10 -24.93
C GLN A 229 6.22 26.10 -24.10
N ASN A 230 7.20 26.62 -23.35
CA ASN A 230 7.88 25.92 -22.30
C ASN A 230 6.85 25.50 -21.24
N GLN A 231 6.24 24.34 -21.41
CA GLN A 231 5.65 23.62 -20.27
C GLN A 231 6.82 23.16 -19.41
N GLN A 232 7.04 23.89 -18.33
CA GLN A 232 7.86 23.44 -17.23
C GLN A 232 7.35 22.06 -16.81
N ASN A 233 8.10 21.01 -17.18
CA ASN A 233 7.95 19.69 -16.61
C ASN A 233 8.36 19.80 -15.15
N GLU A 234 7.44 20.22 -14.29
CA GLU A 234 7.55 20.04 -12.85
C GLU A 234 7.83 18.55 -12.60
N ASN A 235 8.99 18.26 -12.05
CA ASN A 235 9.38 16.92 -11.67
C ASN A 235 8.50 16.48 -10.49
N ASN A 236 7.29 16.02 -10.80
CA ASN A 236 6.34 15.47 -9.83
C ASN A 236 6.80 14.07 -9.43
N VAL A 237 7.72 13.97 -8.49
CA VAL A 237 8.14 12.69 -7.91
C VAL A 237 7.27 12.37 -6.71
N LEU A 238 6.61 11.22 -6.74
CA LEU A 238 5.96 10.65 -5.56
C LEU A 238 7.01 9.89 -4.76
N SER A 239 7.13 10.19 -3.49
CA SER A 239 7.95 9.42 -2.58
C SER A 239 7.10 8.36 -1.90
N ASN A 240 7.57 7.12 -2.02
CA ASN A 240 7.09 6.00 -1.27
C ASN A 240 8.25 5.43 -0.44
N ASP A 241 8.70 6.22 0.53
CA ASP A 241 9.86 5.90 1.37
C ASP A 241 9.58 4.76 2.36
N GLY A 242 8.42 4.13 2.25
CA GLY A 242 7.99 3.06 3.14
C GLY A 242 7.32 3.57 4.42
N ASP A 243 6.89 4.82 4.44
CA ASP A 243 6.16 5.39 5.55
C ASP A 243 4.84 4.64 5.79
N THR A 244 4.49 4.52 7.06
CA THR A 244 3.32 3.77 7.49
C THR A 244 2.56 4.54 8.55
N SER A 245 1.33 4.87 8.29
CA SER A 245 0.39 5.41 9.28
C SER A 245 -0.08 4.32 10.23
N ILE A 246 0.00 4.60 11.53
CA ILE A 246 -0.42 3.71 12.62
C ILE A 246 -1.74 4.22 13.16
N PHE A 247 -2.75 3.36 13.11
CA PHE A 247 -4.10 3.66 13.58
C PHE A 247 -4.42 2.90 14.87
N VAL A 248 -4.93 3.63 15.86
CA VAL A 248 -5.50 3.07 17.08
C VAL A 248 -6.91 3.63 17.27
N GLY A 249 -7.90 2.77 17.45
CA GLY A 249 -9.28 3.20 17.55
C GLY A 249 -9.80 3.95 16.31
N GLY A 250 -9.26 3.62 15.12
CA GLY A 250 -9.66 4.22 13.86
C GLY A 250 -9.07 5.60 13.55
N LYS A 251 -8.16 6.12 14.39
CA LYS A 251 -7.47 7.40 14.24
C LYS A 251 -5.98 7.19 14.05
N GLU A 252 -5.36 7.97 13.18
CA GLU A 252 -3.92 7.99 13.04
C GLU A 252 -3.27 8.59 14.28
N VAL A 253 -2.42 7.82 14.95
CA VAL A 253 -1.71 8.23 16.17
C VAL A 253 -0.23 8.52 15.91
N ALA A 254 0.34 7.91 14.88
CA ALA A 254 1.74 8.09 14.51
C ALA A 254 1.97 7.70 13.05
N VAL A 255 3.10 8.15 12.50
CA VAL A 255 3.64 7.68 11.23
C VAL A 255 5.02 7.09 11.51
N PHE A 256 5.22 5.83 11.11
CA PHE A 256 6.50 5.14 11.23
C PHE A 256 7.19 5.09 9.87
N ASN A 257 8.46 5.44 9.85
CA ASN A 257 9.26 5.32 8.63
C ASN A 257 9.67 3.86 8.36
N ALA A 258 10.25 3.62 7.19
CA ALA A 258 10.68 2.29 6.76
C ALA A 258 11.64 1.59 7.74
N GLN A 259 12.53 2.34 8.41
CA GLN A 259 13.45 1.77 9.38
C GLN A 259 12.71 1.30 10.64
N GLN A 260 11.78 2.10 11.14
CA GLN A 260 10.94 1.78 12.29
C GLN A 260 10.01 0.59 12.02
N MET A 261 9.58 0.42 10.76
CA MET A 261 8.74 -0.72 10.36
C MET A 261 9.53 -2.02 10.13
N ARG A 262 10.86 -1.97 9.93
CA ARG A 262 11.66 -3.17 9.66
C ARG A 262 11.55 -4.25 10.73
N GLY A 263 11.56 -3.87 12.00
CA GLY A 263 11.41 -4.81 13.11
C GLY A 263 10.07 -5.56 13.05
N PHE A 264 8.97 -4.85 12.76
CA PHE A 264 7.66 -5.47 12.55
C PHE A 264 7.62 -6.35 11.31
N GLY A 265 8.26 -5.90 10.22
CA GLY A 265 8.38 -6.70 9.00
C GLY A 265 9.02 -8.06 9.27
N ILE A 266 10.04 -8.13 10.12
CA ILE A 266 10.67 -9.37 10.53
C ILE A 266 9.74 -10.22 11.40
N LEU A 267 8.97 -9.60 12.28
CA LEU A 267 8.04 -10.24 13.19
C LEU A 267 6.65 -10.53 12.60
N THR A 268 6.40 -10.22 11.33
CA THR A 268 5.14 -10.56 10.64
C THR A 268 5.36 -11.65 9.61
N ARG A 269 4.29 -12.38 9.24
CA ARG A 269 4.38 -13.42 8.19
C ARG A 269 4.41 -12.82 6.78
N ALA A 270 3.96 -11.59 6.61
CA ALA A 270 3.74 -10.98 5.30
C ALA A 270 5.03 -10.61 4.56
N SER A 271 6.12 -10.33 5.28
CA SER A 271 7.35 -9.86 4.66
C SER A 271 8.21 -11.03 4.19
N GLN A 272 8.39 -11.12 2.88
CA GLN A 272 9.20 -12.16 2.26
C GLN A 272 10.49 -11.61 1.63
N ARG A 273 10.64 -10.30 1.51
CA ARG A 273 11.79 -9.64 0.90
C ARG A 273 12.35 -8.59 1.82
N ALA A 274 13.59 -8.75 2.23
CA ALA A 274 14.33 -7.74 2.97
C ALA A 274 15.78 -7.72 2.47
N VAL A 275 16.37 -6.53 2.45
CA VAL A 275 17.79 -6.34 2.18
C VAL A 275 18.44 -5.80 3.43
N PHE A 276 19.54 -6.42 3.83
CA PHE A 276 20.34 -6.01 4.98
C PHE A 276 21.71 -5.54 4.47
N THR A 277 22.18 -4.43 5.01
CA THR A 277 23.51 -3.92 4.73
C THR A 277 24.27 -3.80 6.04
N LEU A 278 25.42 -4.47 6.12
CA LEU A 278 26.40 -4.28 7.18
C LEU A 278 27.54 -3.46 6.62
N LYS A 279 27.95 -2.43 7.32
CA LYS A 279 29.08 -1.57 6.93
C LYS A 279 30.31 -1.86 7.77
N ASN A 280 31.48 -1.68 7.15
CA ASN A 280 32.77 -1.74 7.83
C ASN A 280 33.01 -3.08 8.55
N VAL A 281 32.58 -4.19 7.97
CA VAL A 281 32.80 -5.52 8.53
C VAL A 281 34.26 -5.92 8.38
N SER A 282 34.87 -6.34 9.48
CA SER A 282 36.26 -6.84 9.50
C SER A 282 36.33 -8.15 10.25
N ASP A 283 36.89 -9.17 9.60
CA ASP A 283 37.18 -10.48 10.18
C ASP A 283 38.38 -11.12 9.45
N ASN A 284 38.57 -12.43 9.57
CA ASN A 284 39.70 -13.13 8.91
C ASN A 284 39.68 -13.09 7.37
N PHE A 285 38.50 -12.83 6.76
CA PHE A 285 38.28 -12.86 5.31
C PHE A 285 37.89 -11.49 4.77
N LEU A 286 37.36 -10.62 5.60
CA LEU A 286 36.84 -9.30 5.25
C LEU A 286 37.64 -8.22 5.97
N ASN A 287 38.02 -7.16 5.25
CA ASN A 287 38.71 -6.02 5.80
C ASN A 287 37.96 -4.74 5.43
N ASN A 288 37.32 -4.12 6.43
CA ASN A 288 36.51 -2.91 6.27
C ASN A 288 35.50 -3.02 5.12
N ALA A 289 34.82 -4.16 5.03
CA ALA A 289 33.94 -4.50 3.92
C ALA A 289 32.49 -4.10 4.20
N ASP A 290 31.80 -3.61 3.17
CA ASP A 290 30.34 -3.48 3.17
C ASP A 290 29.74 -4.78 2.62
N VAL A 291 28.86 -5.41 3.39
CA VAL A 291 28.21 -6.68 3.03
C VAL A 291 26.72 -6.46 2.85
N VAL A 292 26.22 -6.70 1.64
CA VAL A 292 24.79 -6.61 1.30
C VAL A 292 24.21 -8.02 1.19
N MET A 293 23.15 -8.26 1.91
CA MET A 293 22.48 -9.56 1.97
C MET A 293 20.99 -9.43 1.68
N SER A 294 20.43 -10.39 0.97
CA SER A 294 18.98 -10.53 0.77
C SER A 294 18.41 -11.65 1.62
N LEU A 295 17.18 -11.44 2.10
CA LEU A 295 16.40 -12.48 2.78
C LEU A 295 15.88 -13.47 1.73
N LYS A 296 16.17 -14.75 1.89
CA LYS A 296 15.68 -15.85 1.04
C LYS A 296 14.61 -16.69 1.72
N GLY A 297 14.63 -16.75 3.03
CA GLY A 297 13.63 -17.49 3.80
C GLY A 297 13.50 -16.99 5.23
N LYS A 298 12.31 -17.14 5.78
CA LYS A 298 12.02 -16.74 7.15
C LYS A 298 11.05 -17.73 7.79
N THR A 299 11.37 -18.16 9.03
CA THR A 299 10.45 -18.88 9.89
C THR A 299 10.26 -18.11 11.19
N LEU A 300 9.01 -17.95 11.59
CA LEU A 300 8.64 -17.26 12.82
C LEU A 300 7.72 -18.15 13.66
N ALA A 301 8.12 -18.42 14.88
CA ALA A 301 7.28 -19.01 15.90
C ALA A 301 7.16 -18.06 17.10
N ARG A 302 6.01 -18.06 17.77
CA ARG A 302 5.76 -17.25 18.96
C ARG A 302 5.21 -18.11 20.09
N GLU A 303 5.71 -17.85 21.28
CA GLU A 303 5.21 -18.42 22.53
C GLU A 303 4.61 -17.30 23.37
N TYR A 304 3.45 -17.58 23.95
CA TYR A 304 2.72 -16.68 24.85
C TYR A 304 2.68 -17.29 26.24
N THR A 305 3.33 -16.64 27.20
CA THR A 305 3.48 -17.13 28.57
C THR A 305 3.19 -16.04 29.59
N PHE A 306 2.98 -16.46 30.84
CA PHE A 306 2.93 -15.56 31.99
C PHE A 306 4.04 -15.94 32.96
N LYS A 307 4.82 -14.95 33.42
CA LYS A 307 5.82 -15.13 34.45
C LYS A 307 5.56 -14.10 35.55
N ASN A 308 5.35 -14.59 36.78
CA ASN A 308 5.01 -13.72 37.91
C ASN A 308 3.81 -12.78 37.65
N GLY A 309 2.82 -13.23 36.89
CA GLY A 309 1.65 -12.42 36.54
C GLY A 309 1.87 -11.45 35.38
N VAL A 310 3.07 -11.33 34.82
CA VAL A 310 3.40 -10.46 33.68
C VAL A 310 3.32 -11.25 32.37
N PRO A 311 2.59 -10.77 31.35
CA PRO A 311 2.53 -11.43 30.05
C PRO A 311 3.86 -11.28 29.29
N GLN A 312 4.34 -12.40 28.76
CA GLN A 312 5.60 -12.46 27.99
C GLN A 312 5.38 -13.09 26.63
N VAL A 313 5.95 -12.47 25.61
CA VAL A 313 5.99 -12.95 24.23
C VAL A 313 7.42 -13.31 23.86
N LYS A 314 7.65 -14.59 23.50
CA LYS A 314 8.94 -15.04 22.96
C LYS A 314 8.80 -15.24 21.46
N ASN A 315 9.60 -14.51 20.68
CA ASN A 315 9.71 -14.65 19.24
C ASN A 315 10.92 -15.52 18.91
N HIS A 316 10.71 -16.59 18.14
CA HIS A 316 11.78 -17.42 17.58
C HIS A 316 11.85 -17.16 16.09
N VAL A 317 12.88 -16.46 15.66
CA VAL A 317 13.08 -16.00 14.28
C VAL A 317 14.25 -16.77 13.67
N LYS A 318 13.99 -17.50 12.58
CA LYS A 318 15.05 -18.11 11.76
C LYS A 318 15.06 -17.43 10.42
N LEU A 319 16.21 -16.91 10.01
CA LEU A 319 16.41 -16.22 8.75
C LEU A 319 17.42 -16.98 7.89
N VAL A 320 17.07 -17.17 6.63
CA VAL A 320 17.97 -17.67 5.60
C VAL A 320 18.34 -16.49 4.73
N VAL A 321 19.62 -16.14 4.69
CA VAL A 321 20.13 -14.99 3.94
C VAL A 321 21.11 -15.43 2.87
N LYS A 322 21.21 -14.65 1.79
CA LYS A 322 22.21 -14.80 0.75
C LYS A 322 22.99 -13.52 0.63
N ILE A 323 24.31 -13.61 0.57
CA ILE A 323 25.17 -12.47 0.25
C ILE A 323 24.98 -12.16 -1.24
N GLU A 324 24.57 -10.92 -1.53
CA GLU A 324 24.39 -10.45 -2.90
C GLU A 324 25.55 -9.58 -3.37
N GLN A 325 26.21 -8.86 -2.44
CA GLN A 325 27.31 -7.99 -2.76
C GLN A 325 28.27 -7.86 -1.57
N ILE A 326 29.55 -7.87 -1.85
CA ILE A 326 30.61 -7.44 -0.93
C ILE A 326 31.37 -6.33 -1.62
N ARG A 327 31.53 -5.20 -0.95
CA ARG A 327 32.37 -4.09 -1.39
C ARG A 327 33.49 -3.92 -0.36
N GLN A 328 34.72 -4.18 -0.79
CA GLN A 328 35.90 -3.99 0.01
C GLN A 328 36.88 -3.12 -0.77
N GLU A 329 37.70 -2.30 -0.11
CA GLU A 329 38.73 -1.54 -0.80
C GLU A 329 39.56 -2.45 -1.71
N ASN A 330 39.58 -2.13 -3.02
CA ASN A 330 40.29 -2.83 -4.09
C ASN A 330 39.78 -4.24 -4.48
N LYS A 331 38.64 -4.72 -3.97
CA LYS A 331 38.07 -6.03 -4.41
C LYS A 331 36.54 -5.99 -4.41
N ASN A 332 35.94 -6.51 -5.47
CA ASN A 332 34.50 -6.78 -5.54
C ASN A 332 34.23 -8.30 -5.37
N LEU A 333 32.98 -8.69 -5.12
CA LEU A 333 32.59 -10.09 -4.92
C LEU A 333 33.08 -11.02 -6.05
N ASP A 334 32.98 -10.55 -7.30
CA ASP A 334 33.44 -11.31 -8.50
C ASP A 334 34.95 -11.57 -8.52
N GLN A 335 35.74 -10.83 -7.72
CA GLN A 335 37.18 -10.96 -7.56
C GLN A 335 37.55 -11.74 -6.29
N MET A 336 36.56 -12.13 -5.49
CA MET A 336 36.74 -12.90 -4.28
C MET A 336 36.67 -14.39 -4.60
N ASP A 337 37.44 -15.19 -3.86
CA ASP A 337 37.46 -16.63 -4.06
C ASP A 337 36.07 -17.24 -3.73
N GLY A 338 35.38 -17.76 -4.74
CA GLY A 338 34.05 -18.36 -4.61
C GLY A 338 34.00 -19.64 -3.77
N THR A 339 35.14 -20.14 -3.28
CA THR A 339 35.22 -21.29 -2.39
C THR A 339 34.95 -20.95 -0.94
N TYR A 340 34.97 -19.67 -0.56
CA TYR A 340 34.77 -19.23 0.82
C TYR A 340 33.30 -18.87 1.09
N ASP A 341 32.79 -19.36 2.23
CA ASP A 341 31.51 -18.88 2.80
C ASP A 341 31.75 -17.55 3.53
N TYR A 342 31.50 -16.44 2.83
CA TYR A 342 31.61 -15.10 3.42
C TYR A 342 30.54 -14.78 4.45
N LEU A 343 29.56 -15.65 4.67
CA LEU A 343 28.61 -15.55 5.78
C LEU A 343 29.29 -16.04 7.09
N THR A 344 30.37 -15.39 7.45
CA THR A 344 31.17 -15.71 8.60
C THR A 344 30.43 -15.59 9.92
N ASN A 345 31.01 -16.10 11.01
CA ASN A 345 30.41 -15.95 12.33
C ASN A 345 30.27 -14.48 12.75
N GLU A 346 31.22 -13.63 12.32
CA GLU A 346 31.17 -12.19 12.61
C GLU A 346 30.03 -11.51 11.82
N VAL A 347 29.87 -11.79 10.54
CA VAL A 347 28.75 -11.31 9.73
C VAL A 347 27.42 -11.74 10.34
N LYS A 348 27.27 -13.00 10.75
CA LYS A 348 26.06 -13.51 11.43
C LYS A 348 25.82 -12.79 12.75
N ARG A 349 26.86 -12.55 13.54
CA ARG A 349 26.77 -11.84 14.82
C ARG A 349 26.32 -10.40 14.65
N LEU A 350 26.92 -9.66 13.73
CA LEU A 350 26.56 -8.28 13.45
C LEU A 350 25.15 -8.15 12.88
N LEU A 351 24.77 -9.03 11.96
CA LEU A 351 23.43 -9.06 11.41
C LEU A 351 22.38 -9.38 12.50
N LYS A 352 22.67 -10.35 13.37
CA LYS A 352 21.80 -10.67 14.52
C LYS A 352 21.61 -9.47 15.43
N LEU A 353 22.67 -8.73 15.73
CA LEU A 353 22.62 -7.54 16.56
C LEU A 353 21.79 -6.42 15.90
N GLN A 354 22.03 -6.15 14.61
CA GLN A 354 21.27 -5.16 13.86
C GLN A 354 19.76 -5.48 13.88
N ILE A 355 19.40 -6.72 13.61
CA ILE A 355 17.99 -7.17 13.59
C ILE A 355 17.37 -7.09 14.99
N ALA A 356 18.10 -7.50 16.02
CA ALA A 356 17.61 -7.42 17.40
C ALA A 356 17.30 -5.96 17.81
N ASN A 357 18.18 -5.03 17.46
CA ASN A 357 17.96 -3.60 17.70
C ASN A 357 16.74 -3.08 16.94
N GLN A 358 16.61 -3.39 15.64
CA GLN A 358 15.45 -2.98 14.84
C GLN A 358 14.14 -3.51 15.44
N ILE A 359 14.10 -4.76 15.89
CA ILE A 359 12.92 -5.33 16.55
C ILE A 359 12.61 -4.61 17.86
N SER A 360 13.64 -4.40 18.70
CA SER A 360 13.48 -3.72 19.98
C SER A 360 12.97 -2.29 19.81
N ASP A 361 13.56 -1.53 18.89
CA ASP A 361 13.16 -0.14 18.59
C ASP A 361 11.71 -0.08 18.08
N SER A 362 11.33 -0.97 17.16
CA SER A 362 9.97 -1.04 16.65
C SER A 362 8.96 -1.34 17.78
N ILE A 363 9.25 -2.33 18.64
CA ILE A 363 8.38 -2.70 19.76
C ILE A 363 8.27 -1.56 20.77
N ASN A 364 9.38 -0.92 21.15
CA ASN A 364 9.37 0.19 22.08
C ASN A 364 8.55 1.37 21.56
N LEU A 365 8.69 1.68 20.27
CA LEU A 365 7.92 2.72 19.61
C LEU A 365 6.42 2.40 19.61
N SER A 366 6.04 1.16 19.30
CA SER A 366 4.63 0.76 19.32
C SER A 366 4.02 0.82 20.72
N LYS A 367 4.79 0.48 21.74
CA LYS A 367 4.37 0.63 23.15
C LYS A 367 4.15 2.09 23.53
N GLN A 368 4.99 3.01 23.05
CA GLN A 368 4.84 4.44 23.30
C GLN A 368 3.46 4.95 22.83
N PHE A 369 2.98 4.47 21.68
CA PHE A 369 1.68 4.81 21.13
C PHE A 369 0.56 3.85 21.53
N ASN A 370 0.84 2.88 22.39
CA ASN A 370 -0.08 1.81 22.78
C ASN A 370 -0.71 1.08 21.57
N ALA A 371 0.10 0.86 20.54
CA ALA A 371 -0.31 0.34 19.25
C ALA A 371 0.10 -1.13 19.10
N ASP A 372 -0.80 -2.06 19.37
CA ASP A 372 -0.53 -3.51 19.22
C ASP A 372 -0.56 -3.94 17.75
N ILE A 373 0.49 -3.57 17.00
CA ILE A 373 0.67 -3.92 15.58
C ILE A 373 0.82 -5.44 15.39
N LEU A 374 1.37 -6.13 16.39
CA LEU A 374 1.63 -7.59 16.34
C LEU A 374 0.42 -8.44 16.75
N LYS A 375 -0.68 -7.80 17.16
CA LYS A 375 -1.92 -8.45 17.58
C LYS A 375 -1.73 -9.43 18.74
N VAL A 376 -0.79 -9.09 19.65
CA VAL A 376 -0.42 -10.02 20.74
C VAL A 376 -1.49 -10.11 21.82
N GLN A 377 -2.24 -9.03 22.09
CA GLN A 377 -3.32 -9.04 23.06
C GLN A 377 -4.43 -10.01 22.65
N ASP A 378 -4.80 -10.03 21.35
CA ASP A 378 -5.76 -10.99 20.80
C ASP A 378 -5.27 -12.45 20.95
N MET A 379 -3.97 -12.68 20.77
CA MET A 379 -3.36 -14.00 20.98
C MET A 379 -3.37 -14.43 22.45
N PHE A 380 -3.08 -13.52 23.40
CA PHE A 380 -3.23 -13.81 24.81
C PHE A 380 -4.68 -14.14 25.17
N TYR A 381 -5.64 -13.37 24.66
CA TYR A 381 -7.05 -13.63 24.84
C TYR A 381 -7.46 -15.01 24.32
N LYS A 382 -6.98 -15.42 23.14
CA LYS A 382 -7.30 -16.71 22.52
C LYS A 382 -6.63 -17.90 23.20
N PHE A 383 -5.34 -17.79 23.56
CA PHE A 383 -4.54 -18.93 24.00
C PHE A 383 -4.33 -18.99 25.51
N LYS A 384 -4.54 -17.90 26.24
CA LYS A 384 -4.29 -17.76 27.68
C LYS A 384 -5.42 -17.00 28.39
N HIS A 385 -6.66 -17.29 27.98
CA HIS A 385 -7.86 -16.53 28.34
C HIS A 385 -7.97 -16.22 29.84
N ASP A 386 -7.88 -17.24 30.72
CA ASP A 386 -8.05 -17.04 32.15
C ASP A 386 -6.94 -16.20 32.78
N GLN A 387 -5.70 -16.44 32.33
CA GLN A 387 -4.53 -15.70 32.83
C GLN A 387 -4.57 -14.26 32.32
N TRP A 388 -5.01 -14.04 31.07
CA TRP A 388 -5.16 -12.73 30.48
C TRP A 388 -6.25 -11.91 31.19
N ASN A 389 -7.40 -12.49 31.43
CA ASN A 389 -8.49 -11.83 32.18
C ASN A 389 -8.10 -11.50 33.63
N LYS A 390 -7.37 -12.40 34.29
CA LYS A 390 -6.82 -12.12 35.64
C LYS A 390 -5.83 -10.96 35.60
N TYR A 391 -4.95 -10.92 34.59
CA TYR A 391 -4.00 -9.84 34.40
C TYR A 391 -4.71 -8.51 34.17
N LEU A 392 -5.70 -8.44 33.27
CA LEU A 392 -6.47 -7.23 32.99
C LEU A 392 -7.18 -6.68 34.24
N LYS A 393 -7.77 -7.56 35.07
CA LYS A 393 -8.44 -7.16 36.32
C LYS A 393 -7.50 -6.53 37.33
N ASN A 394 -6.22 -6.87 37.30
CA ASN A 394 -5.22 -6.35 38.20
C ASN A 394 -4.54 -5.06 37.72
N LEU A 395 -4.82 -4.63 36.48
CA LEU A 395 -4.30 -3.37 35.95
C LEU A 395 -5.13 -2.18 36.43
N PRO A 396 -4.48 -1.06 36.80
CA PRO A 396 -5.18 0.18 37.09
C PRO A 396 -5.95 0.72 35.87
N ASP A 397 -5.36 0.57 34.69
CA ASP A 397 -5.95 0.93 33.40
C ASP A 397 -5.75 -0.23 32.41
N GLN A 398 -6.86 -0.87 32.04
CA GLN A 398 -6.85 -2.00 31.11
C GLN A 398 -6.48 -1.57 29.68
N THR A 399 -6.66 -0.30 29.33
CA THR A 399 -6.30 0.21 28.00
C THR A 399 -4.80 0.21 27.80
N GLU A 400 -3.99 0.24 28.86
CA GLU A 400 -2.54 0.21 28.82
C GLU A 400 -1.93 -1.21 28.89
N ALA A 401 -2.76 -2.23 28.78
CA ALA A 401 -2.31 -3.62 28.91
C ALA A 401 -1.13 -3.98 27.99
N TYR A 402 -1.13 -3.44 26.75
CA TYR A 402 -0.07 -3.68 25.78
C TYR A 402 1.30 -3.17 26.24
N LYS A 403 1.36 -2.01 26.89
CA LYS A 403 2.62 -1.39 27.34
C LYS A 403 3.44 -2.27 28.28
N ASN A 404 2.74 -3.09 29.06
CA ASN A 404 3.36 -3.93 30.10
C ASN A 404 3.75 -5.33 29.60
N ILE A 405 3.47 -5.68 28.34
CA ILE A 405 3.86 -6.96 27.77
C ILE A 405 5.38 -6.99 27.55
N GLU A 406 6.05 -8.00 28.04
CA GLU A 406 7.49 -8.19 27.82
C GLU A 406 7.74 -8.98 26.53
N PHE A 407 8.73 -8.54 25.74
CA PHE A 407 9.10 -9.17 24.48
C PHE A 407 10.54 -9.68 24.53
N PHE A 408 10.71 -10.93 24.15
CA PHE A 408 12.00 -11.58 23.98
C PHE A 408 12.12 -12.08 22.55
N THR A 409 13.30 -11.95 21.95
CA THR A 409 13.52 -12.42 20.58
C THR A 409 14.80 -13.22 20.48
N ASP A 410 14.69 -14.48 20.06
CA ASP A 410 15.81 -15.32 19.66
C ASP A 410 15.91 -15.33 18.13
N ILE A 411 17.12 -15.03 17.62
CA ILE A 411 17.37 -14.90 16.19
C ILE A 411 18.44 -15.91 15.78
N GLN A 412 18.12 -16.74 14.79
CA GLN A 412 19.05 -17.67 14.15
C GLN A 412 19.23 -17.26 12.68
N ILE A 413 20.47 -17.23 12.21
CA ILE A 413 20.82 -16.85 10.85
C ILE A 413 21.59 -17.99 10.19
N SER A 414 21.15 -18.38 9.00
CA SER A 414 21.82 -19.36 8.15
C SER A 414 21.99 -18.83 6.72
N GLY A 415 23.00 -19.35 6.02
CA GLY A 415 23.20 -19.07 4.60
C GLY A 415 22.27 -19.91 3.71
N ASN A 416 21.94 -19.37 2.55
CA ASN A 416 21.43 -20.16 1.44
C ASN A 416 22.65 -20.55 0.59
N LEU A 417 22.97 -21.83 0.59
CA LEU A 417 24.02 -22.43 -0.26
C LEU A 417 23.59 -22.38 -1.73
#